data_b3828faec77f5017538e3b65031f4b45
#
_entry.id   b3828faec77f5017538e3b65031f4b45
#
_cell.length_a   1.000
_cell.length_b   1.000
_cell.length_c   1.000
_cell.angle_alpha   90.00
_cell.angle_beta   90.00
_cell.angle_gamma   90.00
#
_symmetry.space_group_name_H-M   'P 1'
#
loop_
_entity.id
_entity.type
_entity.pdbx_description
1 polymer ?
#
loop_
_entity_poly.entity_id
_entity_poly.type
_entity_poly.pdbx_seq_one_letter_code
_entity_poly.pdbx_strand_id
1 'polypeptide(L)'
;MQKGVEFESFFTKEEKQLLKEEPSKLQYNDIMTKLSASQRKSLFNWHIKGDEKNNIPKAKLNFAHLAIAELLKQKYIKRILTTNFDPLLINACYMVGMYPLPSIYDLGSVNQINPELFDDPCIIYLNGQHAGQVQRNTPSQLTQHKFILSKVIHSTGCKRPWIIAGYSGENDPLMEALDELRPYNNWLYWLEYNSQISKNRSHHFLELDEECKVINQCDTDETFMEIAELLQCSLDFIERPEVELQNYLNEINFNTALTKGEKYKSQTERLVRVLSNKLDDYTRVDIFYTMLEKLENDEFNDTNLSLKIACQKEILIYEPQNLDIAEKALNTIMHLSRSTTNINLKFNILREHSDLLILLEPLKLELNILNAFIYFLIHLAFVEKNPVEKSNRINSIQQILPIIKNNLDTLTLLEFYALIKNFSAFESTLSKAAEDCLAPYELAELKECISNSIIINEIQRSSKFTPIIQNIFKLKID
;
A
#
# COMPACT_ATOMS: atom_id res chain seq x y z
N MET A 1 8.08 -12.75 -22.42
CA MET A 1 7.59 -12.90 -23.81
C MET A 1 7.16 -14.32 -24.04
N GLN A 2 5.87 -14.54 -24.34
CA GLN A 2 5.41 -15.88 -24.70
C GLN A 2 6.04 -16.35 -26.00
N LYS A 3 6.35 -17.64 -26.01
CA LYS A 3 6.85 -18.39 -27.14
C LYS A 3 6.22 -17.95 -28.47
N GLY A 4 7.01 -17.47 -29.40
CA GLY A 4 6.70 -17.49 -30.81
C GLY A 4 6.44 -16.20 -31.53
N VAL A 5 6.45 -15.04 -30.83
CA VAL A 5 6.49 -13.76 -31.52
C VAL A 5 7.82 -13.12 -31.15
N GLU A 6 8.74 -13.13 -32.07
CA GLU A 6 9.90 -12.28 -32.00
C GLU A 6 9.40 -10.85 -32.16
N PHE A 7 8.90 -10.28 -31.05
CA PHE A 7 8.42 -8.91 -31.00
C PHE A 7 9.43 -7.95 -31.64
N GLU A 8 10.71 -8.24 -31.43
CA GLU A 8 11.81 -7.51 -32.06
C GLU A 8 11.86 -7.63 -33.59
N SER A 9 11.23 -8.63 -34.22
CA SER A 9 11.26 -8.79 -35.68
C SER A 9 10.45 -7.71 -36.42
N PHE A 10 9.54 -7.01 -35.73
CA PHE A 10 8.71 -5.94 -36.30
C PHE A 10 9.39 -4.57 -36.27
N PHE A 11 10.51 -4.44 -35.58
CA PHE A 11 11.23 -3.17 -35.45
C PHE A 11 12.45 -3.11 -36.39
N THR A 12 12.69 -1.94 -36.96
CA THR A 12 13.92 -1.65 -37.71
C THR A 12 15.14 -1.71 -36.78
N LYS A 13 16.35 -1.67 -37.33
CA LYS A 13 17.56 -1.66 -36.50
C LYS A 13 17.64 -0.40 -35.63
N GLU A 14 17.25 0.75 -36.19
CA GLU A 14 17.21 2.03 -35.49
C GLU A 14 16.19 2.00 -34.36
N GLU A 15 14.98 1.48 -34.60
CA GLU A 15 13.94 1.35 -33.58
C GLU A 15 14.33 0.37 -32.46
N LYS A 16 15.04 -0.71 -32.77
CA LYS A 16 15.59 -1.64 -31.75
C LYS A 16 16.64 -0.98 -30.88
N GLN A 17 17.42 -0.08 -31.47
CA GLN A 17 18.38 0.70 -30.72
C GLN A 17 17.67 1.73 -29.84
N LEU A 18 16.67 2.44 -30.33
CA LEU A 18 15.82 3.35 -29.56
C LEU A 18 15.08 2.64 -28.42
N LEU A 19 14.57 1.41 -28.64
CA LEU A 19 13.95 0.60 -27.57
C LEU A 19 14.89 0.30 -26.41
N LYS A 20 16.19 0.18 -26.68
CA LYS A 20 17.22 -0.10 -25.66
C LYS A 20 17.74 1.16 -24.97
N GLU A 21 17.97 2.23 -25.74
CA GLU A 21 18.66 3.43 -25.28
C GLU A 21 17.69 4.54 -24.83
N GLU A 22 16.60 4.75 -25.58
CA GLU A 22 15.65 5.83 -25.35
C GLU A 22 14.20 5.39 -25.69
N PRO A 23 13.61 4.45 -24.94
CA PRO A 23 12.27 3.91 -25.23
C PRO A 23 11.16 4.96 -25.26
N SER A 24 11.35 6.10 -24.58
CA SER A 24 10.42 7.23 -24.57
C SER A 24 10.29 7.97 -25.92
N LYS A 25 11.24 7.78 -26.83
CA LYS A 25 11.16 8.35 -28.18
C LYS A 25 10.29 7.55 -29.15
N LEU A 26 9.92 6.32 -28.79
CA LEU A 26 8.99 5.52 -29.59
C LEU A 26 7.56 5.91 -29.27
N GLN A 27 6.85 6.40 -30.28
CA GLN A 27 5.45 6.76 -30.10
C GLN A 27 4.55 5.54 -30.06
N TYR A 28 3.54 5.57 -29.18
CA TYR A 28 2.55 4.54 -29.03
C TYR A 28 1.91 4.11 -30.37
N ASN A 29 1.52 5.08 -31.20
CA ASN A 29 0.89 4.86 -32.49
C ASN A 29 1.78 4.08 -33.47
N ASP A 30 3.09 4.32 -33.46
CA ASP A 30 4.05 3.63 -34.33
C ASP A 30 4.18 2.16 -33.94
N ILE A 31 4.15 1.88 -32.65
CA ILE A 31 4.18 0.50 -32.12
C ILE A 31 2.88 -0.21 -32.48
N MET A 32 1.73 0.40 -32.21
CA MET A 32 0.43 -0.22 -32.40
C MET A 32 0.10 -0.53 -33.87
N THR A 33 0.56 0.30 -34.82
CA THR A 33 0.36 0.05 -36.25
C THR A 33 1.13 -1.16 -36.78
N LYS A 34 2.24 -1.51 -36.15
CA LYS A 34 3.08 -2.67 -36.54
C LYS A 34 2.53 -4.01 -36.04
N LEU A 35 1.65 -3.98 -35.02
CA LEU A 35 1.08 -5.18 -34.44
C LEU A 35 -0.23 -5.56 -35.12
N SER A 36 -0.46 -6.84 -35.34
CA SER A 36 -1.78 -7.36 -35.76
C SER A 36 -2.82 -7.17 -34.65
N ALA A 37 -4.10 -7.20 -34.97
CA ALA A 37 -5.19 -7.07 -34.00
C ALA A 37 -5.07 -8.12 -32.86
N SER A 38 -4.69 -9.36 -33.19
CA SER A 38 -4.47 -10.43 -32.20
C SER A 38 -3.31 -10.12 -31.26
N GLN A 39 -2.20 -9.59 -31.78
CA GLN A 39 -1.03 -9.23 -30.99
C GLN A 39 -1.33 -8.05 -30.05
N ARG A 40 -2.05 -7.00 -30.52
CA ARG A 40 -2.50 -5.89 -29.69
C ARG A 40 -3.39 -6.39 -28.55
N LYS A 41 -4.39 -7.23 -28.87
CA LYS A 41 -5.27 -7.82 -27.85
C LYS A 41 -4.48 -8.64 -26.82
N SER A 42 -3.50 -9.42 -27.26
CA SER A 42 -2.64 -10.17 -26.35
C SER A 42 -1.79 -9.28 -25.46
N LEU A 43 -1.27 -8.17 -26.01
CA LEU A 43 -0.49 -7.18 -25.26
C LEU A 43 -1.35 -6.53 -24.15
N PHE A 44 -2.57 -6.06 -24.46
CA PHE A 44 -3.46 -5.49 -23.47
C PHE A 44 -3.86 -6.50 -22.40
N ASN A 45 -4.23 -7.72 -22.79
CA ASN A 45 -4.56 -8.78 -21.83
C ASN A 45 -3.38 -9.10 -20.91
N TRP A 46 -2.17 -9.04 -21.42
CA TRP A 46 -0.96 -9.30 -20.66
C TRP A 46 -0.74 -8.22 -19.58
N HIS A 47 -0.90 -6.94 -19.92
CA HIS A 47 -0.84 -5.85 -18.92
C HIS A 47 -1.99 -5.90 -17.92
N ILE A 48 -3.22 -6.23 -18.36
CA ILE A 48 -4.38 -6.31 -17.47
C ILE A 48 -4.25 -7.48 -16.48
N LYS A 49 -3.84 -8.66 -16.96
CA LYS A 49 -3.76 -9.87 -16.14
C LYS A 49 -2.45 -10.02 -15.36
N GLY A 50 -1.42 -9.31 -15.79
CA GLY A 50 -0.05 -9.48 -15.31
C GLY A 50 0.60 -10.75 -15.85
N ASP A 51 1.89 -10.87 -15.58
CA ASP A 51 2.68 -12.07 -15.86
C ASP A 51 3.80 -12.18 -14.82
N GLU A 52 3.59 -13.01 -13.81
CA GLU A 52 4.55 -13.22 -12.73
C GLU A 52 5.90 -13.74 -13.22
N LYS A 53 5.91 -14.54 -14.30
CA LYS A 53 7.15 -15.10 -14.87
C LYS A 53 8.05 -14.05 -15.50
N ASN A 54 7.45 -12.95 -15.97
CA ASN A 54 8.15 -11.85 -16.62
C ASN A 54 8.15 -10.58 -15.75
N ASN A 55 7.82 -10.68 -14.44
CA ASN A 55 7.73 -9.57 -13.50
C ASN A 55 6.82 -8.43 -13.97
N ILE A 56 5.71 -8.75 -14.64
CA ILE A 56 4.71 -7.78 -15.03
C ILE A 56 3.59 -7.82 -14.03
N PRO A 57 3.40 -6.74 -13.26
CA PRO A 57 2.33 -6.69 -12.28
C PRO A 57 0.95 -6.69 -12.96
N LYS A 58 -0.02 -7.34 -12.33
CA LYS A 58 -1.43 -7.24 -12.70
C LYS A 58 -1.90 -5.79 -12.52
N ALA A 59 -2.71 -5.29 -13.45
CA ALA A 59 -3.39 -4.01 -13.27
C ALA A 59 -4.25 -4.03 -11.99
N LYS A 60 -4.12 -3.02 -11.16
CA LYS A 60 -4.81 -2.90 -9.88
C LYS A 60 -5.66 -1.63 -9.85
N LEU A 61 -6.68 -1.67 -9.03
CA LEU A 61 -7.43 -0.47 -8.67
C LEU A 61 -6.53 0.49 -7.90
N ASN A 62 -6.78 1.77 -8.08
CA ASN A 62 -6.25 2.85 -7.27
C ASN A 62 -7.39 3.62 -6.59
N PHE A 63 -7.07 4.57 -5.75
CA PHE A 63 -8.07 5.35 -5.02
C PHE A 63 -8.98 6.15 -5.95
N ALA A 64 -8.47 6.70 -7.05
CA ALA A 64 -9.29 7.40 -8.04
C ALA A 64 -10.40 6.52 -8.61
N HIS A 65 -10.13 5.25 -8.92
CA HIS A 65 -11.16 4.33 -9.40
C HIS A 65 -12.29 4.15 -8.38
N LEU A 66 -11.97 4.01 -7.10
CA LEU A 66 -12.95 3.82 -6.02
C LEU A 66 -13.75 5.10 -5.78
N ALA A 67 -13.10 6.26 -5.72
CA ALA A 67 -13.76 7.55 -5.56
C ALA A 67 -14.69 7.87 -6.74
N ILE A 68 -14.26 7.63 -7.99
CA ILE A 68 -15.08 7.81 -9.19
C ILE A 68 -16.30 6.86 -9.17
N ALA A 69 -16.11 5.61 -8.72
CA ALA A 69 -17.20 4.66 -8.60
C ALA A 69 -18.24 5.09 -7.54
N GLU A 70 -17.79 5.62 -6.39
CA GLU A 70 -18.71 6.19 -5.39
C GLU A 70 -19.44 7.42 -5.90
N LEU A 71 -18.74 8.33 -6.58
CA LEU A 71 -19.37 9.50 -7.22
C LEU A 71 -20.43 9.09 -8.26
N LEU A 72 -20.19 7.99 -8.99
CA LEU A 72 -21.17 7.43 -9.93
C LEU A 72 -22.36 6.80 -9.21
N LYS A 73 -22.11 6.01 -8.15
CA LYS A 73 -23.12 5.37 -7.28
C LYS A 73 -24.06 6.42 -6.68
N GLN A 74 -23.50 7.52 -6.18
CA GLN A 74 -24.25 8.62 -5.58
C GLN A 74 -24.79 9.63 -6.59
N LYS A 75 -24.61 9.38 -7.90
CA LYS A 75 -25.15 10.16 -9.03
C LYS A 75 -24.59 11.59 -9.17
N TYR A 76 -23.46 11.90 -8.55
CA TYR A 76 -22.68 13.11 -8.84
C TYR A 76 -22.10 13.04 -10.26
N ILE A 77 -21.55 11.87 -10.63
CA ILE A 77 -21.16 11.54 -11.99
C ILE A 77 -22.30 10.72 -12.62
N LYS A 78 -22.67 11.04 -13.85
CA LYS A 78 -23.70 10.31 -14.59
C LYS A 78 -23.13 9.45 -15.70
N ARG A 79 -22.04 9.90 -16.33
CA ARG A 79 -21.38 9.20 -17.43
C ARG A 79 -19.88 9.19 -17.24
N ILE A 80 -19.28 8.04 -17.43
CA ILE A 80 -17.82 7.88 -17.52
C ILE A 80 -17.52 7.45 -18.95
N LEU A 81 -16.74 8.27 -19.65
CA LEU A 81 -16.26 7.98 -20.99
C LEU A 81 -14.79 7.58 -20.86
N THR A 82 -14.45 6.37 -21.25
CA THR A 82 -13.07 5.87 -21.13
C THR A 82 -12.49 5.43 -22.46
N THR A 83 -11.26 5.81 -22.71
CA THR A 83 -10.43 5.30 -23.81
C THR A 83 -9.67 4.04 -23.43
N ASN A 84 -9.65 3.68 -22.15
CA ASN A 84 -9.00 2.48 -21.63
C ASN A 84 -9.80 1.22 -22.01
N PHE A 85 -9.09 0.08 -22.04
CA PHE A 85 -9.67 -1.22 -22.37
C PHE A 85 -9.89 -2.11 -21.14
N ASP A 86 -9.35 -1.73 -19.99
CA ASP A 86 -9.38 -2.53 -18.77
C ASP A 86 -10.74 -2.49 -18.07
N PRO A 87 -11.04 -3.47 -17.18
CA PRO A 87 -12.31 -3.53 -16.46
C PRO A 87 -12.25 -2.82 -15.09
N LEU A 88 -11.23 -2.00 -14.80
CA LEU A 88 -10.98 -1.49 -13.43
C LEU A 88 -12.15 -0.65 -12.93
N LEU A 89 -12.73 0.23 -13.74
CA LEU A 89 -13.90 1.02 -13.35
C LEU A 89 -15.12 0.14 -13.01
N ILE A 90 -15.35 -0.94 -13.78
CA ILE A 90 -16.44 -1.88 -13.50
C ILE A 90 -16.18 -2.59 -12.16
N ASN A 91 -14.94 -3.03 -11.96
CA ASN A 91 -14.54 -3.67 -10.71
C ASN A 91 -14.68 -2.72 -9.52
N ALA A 92 -14.32 -1.46 -9.68
CA ALA A 92 -14.51 -0.45 -8.65
C ALA A 92 -15.99 -0.26 -8.30
N CYS A 93 -16.87 -0.14 -9.30
CA CYS A 93 -18.32 -0.03 -9.07
C CYS A 93 -18.87 -1.26 -8.32
N TYR A 94 -18.36 -2.45 -8.65
CA TYR A 94 -18.73 -3.66 -7.90
C TYR A 94 -18.22 -3.61 -6.46
N MET A 95 -16.98 -3.19 -6.23
CA MET A 95 -16.36 -3.16 -4.90
C MET A 95 -17.01 -2.13 -3.97
N VAL A 96 -17.45 -0.98 -4.48
CA VAL A 96 -18.18 0.01 -3.66
C VAL A 96 -19.66 -0.33 -3.47
N GLY A 97 -20.08 -1.55 -3.80
CA GLY A 97 -21.45 -2.01 -3.59
C GLY A 97 -22.49 -1.32 -4.49
N MET A 98 -22.12 -0.93 -5.70
CA MET A 98 -23.08 -0.36 -6.64
C MET A 98 -24.00 -1.43 -7.20
N TYR A 99 -25.29 -1.39 -6.83
CA TYR A 99 -26.29 -2.33 -7.33
C TYR A 99 -27.60 -1.60 -7.70
N PRO A 100 -28.13 -1.81 -8.94
CA PRO A 100 -27.48 -2.53 -10.04
C PRO A 100 -26.20 -1.84 -10.50
N LEU A 101 -25.30 -2.59 -11.15
CA LEU A 101 -24.13 -2.01 -11.80
C LEU A 101 -24.54 -0.98 -12.86
N PRO A 102 -23.71 0.01 -13.16
CA PRO A 102 -24.00 0.98 -14.21
C PRO A 102 -24.16 0.29 -15.57
N SER A 103 -24.95 0.88 -16.46
CA SER A 103 -25.03 0.41 -17.85
C SER A 103 -23.65 0.51 -18.52
N ILE A 104 -23.24 -0.54 -19.24
CA ILE A 104 -21.91 -0.62 -19.85
C ILE A 104 -22.05 -0.69 -21.36
N TYR A 105 -21.46 0.28 -22.05
CA TYR A 105 -21.50 0.35 -23.51
C TYR A 105 -20.09 0.18 -24.09
N ASP A 106 -19.92 -0.83 -24.94
CA ASP A 106 -18.69 -1.09 -25.69
C ASP A 106 -18.87 -0.62 -27.14
N LEU A 107 -18.22 0.48 -27.48
CA LEU A 107 -18.34 1.10 -28.81
C LEU A 107 -17.28 0.60 -29.81
N GLY A 108 -16.36 -0.27 -29.42
CA GLY A 108 -15.29 -0.74 -30.30
C GLY A 108 -15.75 -1.35 -31.60
N SER A 109 -16.83 -2.13 -31.59
CA SER A 109 -17.40 -2.77 -32.79
C SER A 109 -18.63 -2.08 -33.38
N VAL A 110 -19.02 -0.93 -32.79
CA VAL A 110 -20.25 -0.23 -33.19
C VAL A 110 -19.98 0.65 -34.41
N ASN A 111 -20.82 0.51 -35.44
CA ASN A 111 -20.78 1.34 -36.65
C ASN A 111 -21.94 2.38 -36.69
N GLN A 112 -23.02 2.16 -35.94
CA GLN A 112 -24.14 3.07 -35.80
C GLN A 112 -24.53 3.14 -34.33
N ILE A 113 -24.92 4.31 -33.85
CA ILE A 113 -25.30 4.52 -32.46
C ILE A 113 -26.52 5.46 -32.40
N ASN A 114 -27.44 5.20 -31.47
CA ASN A 114 -28.42 6.14 -30.97
C ASN A 114 -28.08 6.49 -29.51
N PRO A 115 -27.41 7.60 -29.26
CA PRO A 115 -26.99 7.99 -27.90
C PRO A 115 -28.14 8.34 -26.96
N GLU A 116 -29.35 8.56 -27.46
CA GLU A 116 -30.54 8.78 -26.64
C GLU A 116 -30.97 7.53 -25.86
N LEU A 117 -30.46 6.36 -26.27
CA LEU A 117 -30.71 5.09 -25.59
C LEU A 117 -29.68 4.79 -24.47
N PHE A 118 -28.82 5.73 -24.16
CA PHE A 118 -27.90 5.54 -23.01
C PHE A 118 -28.64 5.73 -21.69
N ASP A 119 -28.65 4.68 -20.88
CA ASP A 119 -29.22 4.71 -19.54
C ASP A 119 -28.14 5.19 -18.54
N ASP A 120 -28.37 6.36 -17.93
CA ASP A 120 -27.54 6.89 -16.87
C ASP A 120 -27.91 6.26 -15.49
N PRO A 121 -26.95 5.90 -14.62
CA PRO A 121 -25.52 6.06 -14.77
C PRO A 121 -24.90 5.02 -15.68
N CYS A 122 -23.87 5.41 -16.45
CA CYS A 122 -23.21 4.50 -17.38
C CYS A 122 -21.70 4.69 -17.52
N ILE A 123 -21.04 3.61 -17.97
CA ILE A 123 -19.64 3.60 -18.38
C ILE A 123 -19.58 3.28 -19.87
N ILE A 124 -18.96 4.16 -20.65
CA ILE A 124 -18.89 4.06 -22.11
C ILE A 124 -17.41 3.85 -22.50
N TYR A 125 -17.11 2.68 -23.01
CA TYR A 125 -15.80 2.33 -23.56
C TYR A 125 -15.73 2.82 -25.01
N LEU A 126 -15.13 3.97 -25.22
CA LEU A 126 -15.10 4.64 -26.52
C LEU A 126 -14.38 3.81 -27.59
N ASN A 127 -13.28 3.19 -27.24
CA ASN A 127 -12.41 2.47 -28.15
C ASN A 127 -12.55 0.93 -28.06
N GLY A 128 -13.49 0.46 -27.25
CA GLY A 128 -13.72 -0.97 -26.99
C GLY A 128 -13.17 -1.45 -25.65
N GLN A 129 -13.48 -2.68 -25.28
CA GLN A 129 -13.03 -3.34 -24.05
C GLN A 129 -12.01 -4.43 -24.33
N HIS A 130 -11.23 -4.82 -23.32
CA HIS A 130 -10.27 -5.94 -23.40
C HIS A 130 -10.95 -7.27 -23.77
N ALA A 131 -12.17 -7.50 -23.29
CA ALA A 131 -12.98 -8.67 -23.62
C ALA A 131 -13.79 -8.49 -24.93
N GLY A 132 -13.84 -7.27 -25.48
CA GLY A 132 -14.56 -6.94 -26.70
C GLY A 132 -13.97 -7.59 -27.96
N GLN A 133 -14.76 -7.60 -29.04
CA GLN A 133 -14.32 -8.15 -30.32
C GLN A 133 -13.35 -7.22 -31.05
N VAL A 134 -13.53 -5.93 -30.90
CA VAL A 134 -12.75 -4.88 -31.58
C VAL A 134 -12.18 -3.91 -30.55
N GLN A 135 -10.91 -3.64 -30.67
CA GLN A 135 -10.18 -2.62 -29.91
C GLN A 135 -9.58 -1.63 -30.91
N ARG A 136 -10.07 -0.40 -30.88
CA ARG A 136 -9.61 0.65 -31.79
C ARG A 136 -8.44 1.39 -31.18
N ASN A 137 -7.26 1.17 -31.70
CA ASN A 137 -6.03 1.69 -31.12
C ASN A 137 -4.96 2.06 -32.17
N THR A 138 -5.36 2.15 -33.43
CA THR A 138 -4.50 2.70 -34.49
C THR A 138 -5.12 3.99 -35.05
N PRO A 139 -4.32 4.94 -35.55
CA PRO A 139 -4.81 6.19 -36.10
C PRO A 139 -5.91 5.99 -37.15
N SER A 140 -5.75 5.02 -38.05
CA SER A 140 -6.76 4.71 -39.07
C SER A 140 -8.08 4.22 -38.49
N GLN A 141 -8.03 3.36 -37.46
CA GLN A 141 -9.24 2.86 -36.79
C GLN A 141 -9.94 3.97 -36.00
N LEU A 142 -9.19 4.85 -35.33
CA LEU A 142 -9.73 5.98 -34.60
C LEU A 142 -10.39 7.01 -35.53
N THR A 143 -9.75 7.32 -36.67
CA THR A 143 -10.32 8.21 -37.69
C THR A 143 -11.64 7.66 -38.25
N GLN A 144 -11.71 6.37 -38.54
CA GLN A 144 -12.95 5.70 -38.96
C GLN A 144 -14.04 5.75 -37.90
N HIS A 145 -13.67 5.86 -36.63
CA HIS A 145 -14.59 5.88 -35.50
C HIS A 145 -15.02 7.30 -35.09
N LYS A 146 -14.42 8.34 -35.66
CA LYS A 146 -14.65 9.75 -35.34
C LYS A 146 -16.16 10.10 -35.25
N PHE A 147 -16.96 9.66 -36.23
CA PHE A 147 -18.38 9.94 -36.27
C PHE A 147 -19.16 9.39 -35.05
N ILE A 148 -18.79 8.20 -34.56
CA ILE A 148 -19.37 7.60 -33.37
C ILE A 148 -18.95 8.40 -32.13
N LEU A 149 -17.67 8.72 -32.00
CA LEU A 149 -17.15 9.51 -30.90
C LEU A 149 -17.83 10.87 -30.82
N SER A 150 -17.91 11.60 -31.94
CA SER A 150 -18.56 12.91 -32.01
C SER A 150 -20.04 12.82 -31.55
N LYS A 151 -20.79 11.81 -31.99
CA LYS A 151 -22.19 11.61 -31.54
C LYS A 151 -22.27 11.39 -30.02
N VAL A 152 -21.40 10.60 -29.43
CA VAL A 152 -21.38 10.34 -27.98
C VAL A 152 -21.05 11.61 -27.21
N ILE A 153 -20.05 12.35 -27.64
CA ILE A 153 -19.64 13.60 -27.02
C ILE A 153 -20.78 14.62 -27.08
N HIS A 154 -21.38 14.81 -28.25
CA HIS A 154 -22.52 15.71 -28.40
C HIS A 154 -23.75 15.31 -27.58
N SER A 155 -24.04 14.01 -27.45
CA SER A 155 -25.16 13.53 -26.61
C SER A 155 -24.90 13.75 -25.12
N THR A 156 -23.66 13.73 -24.71
CA THR A 156 -23.26 14.04 -23.32
C THR A 156 -23.43 15.53 -23.04
N GLY A 157 -23.14 16.37 -24.04
CA GLY A 157 -23.53 17.77 -24.12
C GLY A 157 -22.66 18.72 -23.31
N CYS A 158 -22.73 20.02 -23.68
CA CYS A 158 -21.95 21.11 -23.08
C CYS A 158 -22.56 21.69 -21.79
N LYS A 159 -23.79 21.28 -21.42
CA LYS A 159 -24.49 21.78 -20.23
C LYS A 159 -24.00 21.12 -18.91
N ARG A 160 -23.21 20.07 -19.00
CA ARG A 160 -22.64 19.39 -17.85
C ARG A 160 -21.17 19.83 -17.71
N PRO A 161 -20.63 19.96 -16.49
CA PRO A 161 -19.19 20.10 -16.35
C PRO A 161 -18.50 18.81 -16.80
N TRP A 162 -17.35 18.98 -17.45
CA TRP A 162 -16.51 17.89 -17.89
C TRP A 162 -15.26 17.83 -17.03
N ILE A 163 -14.83 16.64 -16.66
CA ILE A 163 -13.54 16.40 -16.01
C ILE A 163 -12.78 15.42 -16.89
N ILE A 164 -11.64 15.82 -17.42
CA ILE A 164 -10.74 14.99 -18.20
C ILE A 164 -9.53 14.65 -17.31
N ALA A 165 -9.29 13.37 -17.11
CA ALA A 165 -8.20 12.88 -16.25
C ALA A 165 -7.46 11.71 -16.89
N GLY A 166 -6.13 11.68 -16.78
CA GLY A 166 -5.30 10.59 -17.27
C GLY A 166 -5.32 10.39 -18.80
N TYR A 167 -5.63 11.44 -19.55
CA TYR A 167 -5.74 11.40 -21.01
C TYR A 167 -4.74 12.35 -21.66
N SER A 168 -3.91 11.85 -22.60
CA SER A 168 -2.87 12.66 -23.25
C SER A 168 -3.42 13.61 -24.31
N GLY A 169 -4.53 13.27 -24.95
CA GLY A 169 -5.12 14.05 -26.03
C GLY A 169 -4.29 14.11 -27.33
N GLU A 170 -3.28 13.25 -27.48
CA GLU A 170 -2.41 13.27 -28.65
C GLU A 170 -3.03 12.57 -29.85
N ASN A 171 -3.17 13.34 -30.95
CA ASN A 171 -3.59 12.85 -32.28
C ASN A 171 -4.86 11.99 -32.27
N ASP A 172 -5.83 12.32 -31.44
CA ASP A 172 -7.04 11.55 -31.26
C ASP A 172 -8.29 12.33 -31.76
N PRO A 173 -9.16 11.74 -32.58
CA PRO A 173 -10.44 12.32 -32.98
C PRO A 173 -11.35 12.76 -31.83
N LEU A 174 -11.10 12.26 -30.62
CA LEU A 174 -11.82 12.67 -29.41
C LEU A 174 -11.57 14.16 -29.07
N MET A 175 -10.32 14.63 -29.21
CA MET A 175 -10.00 16.06 -29.00
C MET A 175 -10.73 16.96 -30.00
N GLU A 176 -10.84 16.53 -31.26
CA GLU A 176 -11.60 17.25 -32.25
C GLU A 176 -13.10 17.31 -31.90
N ALA A 177 -13.66 16.19 -31.42
CA ALA A 177 -15.05 16.14 -31.00
C ALA A 177 -15.31 17.01 -29.74
N LEU A 178 -14.37 17.10 -28.83
CA LEU A 178 -14.44 18.00 -27.67
C LEU A 178 -14.37 19.47 -28.10
N ASP A 179 -13.52 19.83 -29.06
CA ASP A 179 -13.46 21.19 -29.62
C ASP A 179 -14.76 21.55 -30.38
N GLU A 180 -15.31 20.63 -31.16
CA GLU A 180 -16.59 20.79 -31.86
C GLU A 180 -17.78 20.99 -30.90
N LEU A 181 -17.73 20.51 -29.65
CA LEU A 181 -18.78 20.64 -28.65
C LEU A 181 -18.94 22.03 -28.06
N ARG A 182 -17.93 22.87 -28.18
CA ARG A 182 -17.87 24.23 -27.61
C ARG A 182 -19.10 25.09 -28.05
N PRO A 183 -19.50 26.09 -27.21
CA PRO A 183 -18.93 26.49 -25.93
C PRO A 183 -19.34 25.62 -24.75
N TYR A 184 -18.43 25.44 -23.77
CA TYR A 184 -18.72 24.71 -22.52
C TYR A 184 -19.42 25.62 -21.50
N ASN A 185 -20.70 25.42 -21.30
CA ASN A 185 -21.50 26.28 -20.41
C ASN A 185 -21.17 26.10 -18.92
N ASN A 186 -20.63 24.94 -18.53
CA ASN A 186 -20.26 24.61 -17.14
C ASN A 186 -18.81 24.11 -17.02
N TRP A 187 -17.98 24.59 -17.94
CA TRP A 187 -16.55 24.40 -18.02
C TRP A 187 -16.12 22.94 -18.28
N LEU A 188 -14.96 22.84 -18.94
CA LEU A 188 -14.18 21.62 -19.03
C LEU A 188 -12.97 21.77 -18.13
N TYR A 189 -12.79 20.85 -17.17
CA TYR A 189 -11.65 20.75 -16.29
C TYR A 189 -10.69 19.71 -16.84
N TRP A 190 -9.46 20.11 -17.10
CA TRP A 190 -8.39 19.24 -17.55
C TRP A 190 -7.41 19.02 -16.41
N LEU A 191 -7.32 17.80 -15.91
CA LEU A 191 -6.39 17.44 -14.85
C LEU A 191 -5.06 16.98 -15.47
N GLU A 192 -4.02 17.79 -15.29
CA GLU A 192 -2.69 17.56 -15.84
C GLU A 192 -1.71 17.17 -14.71
N TYR A 193 -1.05 16.03 -14.87
CA TYR A 193 -0.07 15.56 -13.89
C TYR A 193 1.20 16.41 -13.90
N ASN A 194 1.62 16.86 -15.09
CA ASN A 194 2.80 17.66 -15.27
C ASN A 194 2.60 19.14 -14.88
N SER A 195 3.69 19.89 -14.74
CA SER A 195 3.64 21.32 -14.45
C SER A 195 3.07 22.17 -15.61
N GLN A 196 3.05 21.64 -16.80
CA GLN A 196 2.52 22.29 -18.00
C GLN A 196 1.92 21.26 -18.95
N ILE A 197 0.81 21.62 -19.59
CA ILE A 197 0.23 20.82 -20.66
C ILE A 197 1.17 20.77 -21.86
N SER A 198 1.17 19.64 -22.57
CA SER A 198 1.90 19.52 -23.82
C SER A 198 1.37 20.57 -24.83
N LYS A 199 2.26 21.35 -25.45
CA LYS A 199 1.90 22.33 -26.50
C LYS A 199 1.58 21.64 -27.83
N ASN A 200 0.69 20.68 -27.81
CA ASN A 200 0.21 20.02 -29.01
C ASN A 200 -0.91 20.87 -29.62
N ARG A 201 -0.99 20.92 -30.96
CA ARG A 201 -2.06 21.63 -31.69
C ARG A 201 -3.45 21.18 -31.28
N SER A 202 -3.61 19.92 -30.90
CA SER A 202 -4.88 19.36 -30.42
C SER A 202 -5.39 19.97 -29.11
N HIS A 203 -4.52 20.61 -28.34
CA HIS A 203 -4.82 21.18 -27.03
C HIS A 203 -5.11 22.70 -27.07
N HIS A 204 -5.10 23.34 -28.25
CA HIS A 204 -5.18 24.80 -28.36
C HIS A 204 -6.46 25.39 -27.73
N PHE A 205 -7.59 24.66 -27.74
CA PHE A 205 -8.83 25.14 -27.15
C PHE A 205 -8.81 25.13 -25.63
N LEU A 206 -7.89 24.38 -25.00
CA LEU A 206 -7.70 24.36 -23.55
C LEU A 206 -7.08 25.67 -23.02
N GLU A 207 -6.50 26.47 -23.89
CA GLU A 207 -5.96 27.80 -23.56
C GLU A 207 -7.06 28.88 -23.41
N LEU A 208 -8.33 28.54 -23.66
CA LEU A 208 -9.48 29.45 -23.58
C LEU A 208 -10.05 29.47 -22.15
N ASP A 209 -9.55 30.33 -21.32
CA ASP A 209 -9.85 30.46 -19.89
C ASP A 209 -11.34 30.60 -19.55
N GLU A 210 -12.16 31.06 -20.48
CA GLU A 210 -13.59 31.24 -20.28
C GLU A 210 -14.38 29.91 -20.30
N GLU A 211 -13.83 28.89 -20.97
CA GLU A 211 -14.52 27.62 -21.18
C GLU A 211 -13.79 26.42 -20.55
N CYS A 212 -12.47 26.51 -20.47
CA CYS A 212 -11.61 25.43 -20.02
C CYS A 212 -10.76 25.86 -18.83
N LYS A 213 -10.56 24.94 -17.88
CA LYS A 213 -9.67 25.12 -16.73
C LYS A 213 -8.67 23.98 -16.68
N VAL A 214 -7.39 24.31 -16.91
CA VAL A 214 -6.31 23.35 -16.78
C VAL A 214 -5.76 23.40 -15.36
N ILE A 215 -5.80 22.28 -14.67
CA ILE A 215 -5.28 22.12 -13.29
C ILE A 215 -3.99 21.31 -13.40
N ASN A 216 -2.85 21.98 -13.22
CA ASN A 216 -1.53 21.37 -13.33
C ASN A 216 -1.09 20.74 -12.01
N GLN A 217 -0.12 19.82 -12.09
CA GLN A 217 0.46 19.10 -10.94
C GLN A 217 -0.62 18.37 -10.12
N CYS A 218 -1.58 17.78 -10.82
CA CYS A 218 -2.75 17.15 -10.24
C CYS A 218 -2.55 15.64 -10.18
N ASP A 219 -2.41 15.08 -8.97
CA ASP A 219 -2.50 13.66 -8.75
C ASP A 219 -3.97 13.23 -8.83
N THR A 220 -4.26 12.25 -9.67
CA THR A 220 -5.64 11.82 -9.93
C THR A 220 -6.24 11.12 -8.71
N ASP A 221 -5.45 10.35 -7.97
CA ASP A 221 -5.92 9.65 -6.76
C ASP A 221 -6.32 10.65 -5.69
N GLU A 222 -5.43 11.59 -5.36
CA GLU A 222 -5.64 12.65 -4.39
C GLU A 222 -6.84 13.52 -4.78
N THR A 223 -6.89 13.97 -6.03
CA THR A 223 -7.94 14.86 -6.51
C THR A 223 -9.33 14.25 -6.43
N PHE A 224 -9.52 12.99 -6.86
CA PHE A 224 -10.85 12.37 -6.80
C PHE A 224 -11.26 12.00 -5.37
N MET A 225 -10.31 11.69 -4.49
CA MET A 225 -10.58 11.51 -3.06
C MET A 225 -11.06 12.82 -2.44
N GLU A 226 -10.36 13.94 -2.66
CA GLU A 226 -10.79 15.26 -2.18
C GLU A 226 -12.17 15.68 -2.72
N ILE A 227 -12.45 15.43 -4.00
CA ILE A 227 -13.77 15.70 -4.57
C ILE A 227 -14.85 14.88 -3.86
N ALA A 228 -14.61 13.60 -3.59
CA ALA A 228 -15.54 12.73 -2.89
C ALA A 228 -15.78 13.23 -1.46
N GLU A 229 -14.74 13.60 -0.73
CA GLU A 229 -14.83 14.17 0.63
C GLU A 229 -15.64 15.49 0.63
N LEU A 230 -15.31 16.44 -0.26
CA LEU A 230 -16.01 17.72 -0.37
C LEU A 230 -17.49 17.56 -0.69
N LEU A 231 -17.85 16.54 -1.46
CA LEU A 231 -19.23 16.19 -1.78
C LEU A 231 -19.89 15.31 -0.72
N GLN A 232 -19.19 15.04 0.39
CA GLN A 232 -19.65 14.20 1.50
C GLN A 232 -20.09 12.80 1.00
N CYS A 233 -19.37 12.25 0.02
CA CYS A 233 -19.55 10.88 -0.39
C CYS A 233 -19.13 9.94 0.73
N SER A 234 -19.92 8.89 0.94
CA SER A 234 -19.46 7.77 1.76
C SER A 234 -18.35 7.03 1.01
N LEU A 235 -17.20 6.92 1.66
CA LEU A 235 -16.09 6.10 1.20
C LEU A 235 -16.03 4.80 2.02
N ASP A 236 -17.20 4.25 2.37
CA ASP A 236 -17.36 3.09 3.26
C ASP A 236 -16.48 1.90 2.86
N PHE A 237 -16.26 1.68 1.55
CA PHE A 237 -15.35 0.63 1.11
C PHE A 237 -13.91 0.82 1.60
N ILE A 238 -13.46 2.07 1.79
CA ILE A 238 -12.11 2.41 2.27
C ILE A 238 -12.11 2.54 3.78
N GLU A 239 -13.07 3.29 4.33
CA GLU A 239 -13.11 3.67 5.74
C GLU A 239 -13.78 2.61 6.62
N ARG A 240 -14.80 1.92 6.09
CA ARG A 240 -15.61 0.94 6.81
C ARG A 240 -15.98 -0.25 5.93
N PRO A 241 -15.00 -1.08 5.54
CA PRO A 241 -15.22 -2.20 4.62
C PRO A 241 -16.23 -3.24 5.16
N GLU A 242 -16.44 -3.29 6.48
CA GLU A 242 -17.46 -4.15 7.12
C GLU A 242 -18.89 -3.77 6.72
N VAL A 243 -19.18 -2.49 6.48
CA VAL A 243 -20.49 -2.02 6.02
C VAL A 243 -20.78 -2.55 4.62
N GLU A 244 -19.81 -2.49 3.74
CA GLU A 244 -19.97 -3.03 2.38
C GLU A 244 -20.09 -4.56 2.38
N LEU A 245 -19.32 -5.25 3.23
CA LEU A 245 -19.43 -6.69 3.39
C LEU A 245 -20.83 -7.08 3.91
N GLN A 246 -21.38 -6.32 4.84
CA GLN A 246 -22.74 -6.55 5.35
C GLN A 246 -23.80 -6.32 4.24
N ASN A 247 -23.62 -5.30 3.42
CA ASN A 247 -24.50 -5.04 2.26
C ASN A 247 -24.48 -6.23 1.29
N TYR A 248 -23.31 -6.76 0.95
CA TYR A 248 -23.21 -7.96 0.10
C TYR A 248 -23.92 -9.18 0.69
N LEU A 249 -23.78 -9.39 2.01
CA LEU A 249 -24.48 -10.51 2.69
C LEU A 249 -26.00 -10.35 2.60
N ASN A 250 -26.53 -9.13 2.70
CA ASN A 250 -27.95 -8.85 2.61
C ASN A 250 -28.54 -9.11 1.21
N GLU A 251 -27.72 -8.99 0.16
CA GLU A 251 -28.13 -9.28 -1.22
C GLU A 251 -28.22 -10.78 -1.53
N ILE A 252 -27.67 -11.64 -0.67
CA ILE A 252 -27.69 -13.09 -0.88
C ILE A 252 -28.94 -13.70 -0.25
N ASN A 253 -29.78 -14.33 -1.07
CA ASN A 253 -30.94 -15.08 -0.56
C ASN A 253 -30.54 -16.47 -0.07
N PHE A 254 -30.10 -16.56 1.17
CA PHE A 254 -29.73 -17.84 1.80
C PHE A 254 -30.92 -18.79 2.01
N ASN A 255 -32.13 -18.27 2.14
CA ASN A 255 -33.32 -19.09 2.39
C ASN A 255 -33.63 -20.06 1.25
N THR A 256 -33.40 -19.66 0.01
CA THR A 256 -33.62 -20.52 -1.16
C THR A 256 -32.65 -21.70 -1.18
N ALA A 257 -31.40 -21.50 -0.73
CA ALA A 257 -30.42 -22.58 -0.62
C ALA A 257 -30.74 -23.56 0.53
N LEU A 258 -31.29 -23.05 1.63
CA LEU A 258 -31.65 -23.84 2.80
C LEU A 258 -32.88 -24.75 2.56
N THR A 259 -33.77 -24.37 1.65
CA THR A 259 -34.99 -25.13 1.33
C THR A 259 -34.78 -26.28 0.35
N LYS A 260 -33.68 -26.32 -0.40
CA LYS A 260 -33.43 -27.30 -1.47
C LYS A 260 -32.62 -28.55 -1.06
N GLY A 261 -32.42 -28.81 0.22
CA GLY A 261 -31.85 -30.05 0.70
C GLY A 261 -30.73 -29.90 1.71
N GLU A 262 -30.57 -30.84 2.58
CA GLU A 262 -29.58 -30.90 3.67
C GLU A 262 -28.13 -30.79 3.17
N LYS A 263 -27.87 -31.21 1.91
CA LYS A 263 -26.53 -31.17 1.31
C LYS A 263 -25.93 -29.76 1.26
N TYR A 264 -26.73 -28.74 1.00
CA TYR A 264 -26.25 -27.36 0.88
C TYR A 264 -26.44 -26.54 2.15
N LYS A 265 -27.27 -27.00 3.07
CA LYS A 265 -27.55 -26.33 4.34
C LYS A 265 -26.28 -26.11 5.16
N SER A 266 -25.49 -27.16 5.38
CA SER A 266 -24.26 -27.07 6.18
C SER A 266 -23.20 -26.18 5.54
N GLN A 267 -23.13 -26.16 4.21
CA GLN A 267 -22.21 -25.30 3.47
C GLN A 267 -22.62 -23.82 3.58
N THR A 268 -23.92 -23.53 3.47
CA THR A 268 -24.44 -22.16 3.62
C THR A 268 -24.27 -21.67 5.06
N GLU A 269 -24.59 -22.48 6.06
CA GLU A 269 -24.38 -22.14 7.48
C GLU A 269 -22.89 -21.88 7.78
N ARG A 270 -21.99 -22.69 7.21
CA ARG A 270 -20.55 -22.47 7.32
C ARG A 270 -20.12 -21.16 6.67
N LEU A 271 -20.61 -20.85 5.47
CA LEU A 271 -20.31 -19.62 4.76
C LEU A 271 -20.75 -18.39 5.56
N VAL A 272 -21.99 -18.37 6.03
CA VAL A 272 -22.54 -17.27 6.85
C VAL A 272 -21.70 -17.08 8.10
N ARG A 273 -21.36 -18.17 8.79
CA ARG A 273 -20.53 -18.09 10.01
C ARG A 273 -19.15 -17.53 9.74
N VAL A 274 -18.48 -17.96 8.66
CA VAL A 274 -17.15 -17.45 8.31
C VAL A 274 -17.19 -15.97 7.97
N LEU A 275 -18.19 -15.54 7.21
CA LEU A 275 -18.34 -14.13 6.83
C LEU A 275 -18.70 -13.26 8.05
N SER A 276 -19.60 -13.72 8.92
CA SER A 276 -19.95 -12.99 10.16
C SER A 276 -18.75 -12.86 11.11
N ASN A 277 -17.95 -13.91 11.28
CA ASN A 277 -16.74 -13.81 12.09
C ASN A 277 -15.74 -12.79 11.52
N LYS A 278 -15.59 -12.75 10.18
CA LYS A 278 -14.72 -11.74 9.54
C LYS A 278 -15.24 -10.32 9.73
N LEU A 279 -16.55 -10.13 9.64
CA LEU A 279 -17.18 -8.84 9.91
C LEU A 279 -16.93 -8.40 11.36
N ASP A 280 -17.09 -9.33 12.34
CA ASP A 280 -16.82 -9.05 13.74
C ASP A 280 -15.36 -8.66 13.99
N ASP A 281 -14.41 -9.31 13.31
CA ASP A 281 -12.99 -8.98 13.40
C ASP A 281 -12.71 -7.55 12.89
N TYR A 282 -13.25 -7.16 11.75
CA TYR A 282 -13.11 -5.79 11.22
C TYR A 282 -13.71 -4.75 12.17
N THR A 283 -14.91 -4.97 12.67
CA THR A 283 -15.56 -4.07 13.62
C THR A 283 -14.74 -3.88 14.90
N ARG A 284 -14.11 -4.92 15.41
CA ARG A 284 -13.25 -4.84 16.59
C ARG A 284 -12.00 -4.00 16.33
N VAL A 285 -11.32 -4.24 15.21
CA VAL A 285 -10.12 -3.49 14.83
C VAL A 285 -10.45 -2.00 14.68
N ASP A 286 -11.55 -1.67 14.01
CA ASP A 286 -12.00 -0.28 13.81
C ASP A 286 -12.28 0.44 15.15
N ILE A 287 -12.89 -0.25 16.11
CA ILE A 287 -13.07 0.30 17.45
C ILE A 287 -11.73 0.68 18.10
N PHE A 288 -10.71 -0.17 17.98
CA PHE A 288 -9.41 0.11 18.57
C PHE A 288 -8.68 1.27 17.86
N TYR A 289 -8.78 1.38 16.54
CA TYR A 289 -8.27 2.54 15.80
C TYR A 289 -8.97 3.85 16.23
N THR A 290 -10.30 3.84 16.32
CA THR A 290 -11.06 5.01 16.79
C THR A 290 -10.70 5.40 18.22
N MET A 291 -10.43 4.42 19.08
CA MET A 291 -9.94 4.71 20.45
C MET A 291 -8.54 5.30 20.44
N LEU A 292 -7.64 4.81 19.58
CA LEU A 292 -6.29 5.37 19.47
C LEU A 292 -6.31 6.82 19.01
N GLU A 293 -7.08 7.16 17.98
CA GLU A 293 -7.24 8.55 17.51
C GLU A 293 -7.70 9.50 18.60
N LYS A 294 -8.67 9.10 19.42
CA LYS A 294 -9.12 9.87 20.56
C LYS A 294 -8.01 10.05 21.59
N LEU A 295 -7.26 8.98 21.89
CA LEU A 295 -6.17 9.02 22.84
C LEU A 295 -4.94 9.81 22.34
N GLU A 296 -4.76 9.98 21.05
CA GLU A 296 -3.68 10.80 20.46
C GLU A 296 -3.90 12.29 20.72
N ASN A 297 -5.14 12.73 20.82
CA ASN A 297 -5.53 14.11 21.09
C ASN A 297 -5.59 14.48 22.58
N ASP A 298 -5.47 13.49 23.47
CA ASP A 298 -5.55 13.70 24.92
C ASP A 298 -4.17 13.95 25.55
N GLU A 299 -4.18 14.58 26.75
CA GLU A 299 -2.95 14.84 27.51
C GLU A 299 -2.19 13.54 27.84
N PHE A 300 -0.86 13.61 27.76
CA PHE A 300 0.03 12.51 28.10
C PHE A 300 -0.02 12.19 29.59
N ASN A 301 -0.75 11.16 29.99
CA ASN A 301 -0.73 10.59 31.33
C ASN A 301 -0.57 9.05 31.27
N ASP A 302 -0.16 8.45 32.39
CA ASP A 302 0.15 7.01 32.46
C ASP A 302 -1.07 6.12 32.13
N THR A 303 -2.28 6.58 32.45
CA THR A 303 -3.53 5.87 32.14
C THR A 303 -3.77 5.83 30.63
N ASN A 304 -3.62 6.98 29.96
CA ASN A 304 -3.79 7.06 28.50
C ASN A 304 -2.71 6.27 27.76
N LEU A 305 -1.47 6.28 28.24
CA LEU A 305 -0.40 5.45 27.67
C LEU A 305 -0.71 3.94 27.80
N SER A 306 -1.19 3.51 28.94
CA SER A 306 -1.59 2.10 29.17
C SER A 306 -2.75 1.68 28.25
N LEU A 307 -3.75 2.55 28.06
CA LEU A 307 -4.84 2.31 27.13
C LEU A 307 -4.37 2.28 25.66
N LYS A 308 -3.45 3.18 25.28
CA LYS A 308 -2.83 3.14 23.95
C LYS A 308 -2.15 1.80 23.68
N ILE A 309 -1.33 1.33 24.61
CA ILE A 309 -0.68 0.01 24.50
C ILE A 309 -1.70 -1.10 24.34
N ALA A 310 -2.77 -1.10 25.15
CA ALA A 310 -3.82 -2.11 25.06
C ALA A 310 -4.48 -2.12 23.66
N CYS A 311 -4.88 -0.96 23.14
CA CYS A 311 -5.46 -0.85 21.80
C CYS A 311 -4.47 -1.33 20.71
N GLN A 312 -3.21 -0.90 20.78
CA GLN A 312 -2.18 -1.31 19.83
C GLN A 312 -1.92 -2.82 19.84
N LYS A 313 -1.90 -3.44 21.02
CA LYS A 313 -1.76 -4.91 21.14
C LYS A 313 -2.95 -5.65 20.53
N GLU A 314 -4.18 -5.17 20.79
CA GLU A 314 -5.38 -5.77 20.19
C GLU A 314 -5.35 -5.63 18.64
N ILE A 315 -5.00 -4.49 18.10
CA ILE A 315 -4.84 -4.33 16.64
C ILE A 315 -3.83 -5.33 16.08
N LEU A 316 -2.68 -5.52 16.73
CA LEU A 316 -1.64 -6.45 16.29
C LEU A 316 -2.06 -7.92 16.34
N ILE A 317 -3.06 -8.30 17.16
CA ILE A 317 -3.65 -9.65 17.14
C ILE A 317 -4.36 -9.92 15.81
N TYR A 318 -5.06 -8.92 15.27
CA TYR A 318 -5.81 -9.03 14.02
C TYR A 318 -4.97 -8.65 12.79
N GLU A 319 -4.03 -7.72 12.96
CA GLU A 319 -3.13 -7.21 11.91
C GLU A 319 -1.65 -7.43 12.26
N PRO A 320 -1.18 -8.69 12.36
CA PRO A 320 0.18 -9.00 12.85
C PRO A 320 1.31 -8.49 11.96
N GLN A 321 0.99 -8.02 10.74
CA GLN A 321 1.96 -7.46 9.79
C GLN A 321 1.98 -5.92 9.79
N ASN A 322 1.24 -5.27 10.69
CA ASN A 322 1.18 -3.81 10.74
C ASN A 322 2.40 -3.21 11.48
N LEU A 323 3.44 -2.90 10.70
CA LEU A 323 4.70 -2.36 11.21
C LEU A 323 4.53 -1.02 11.95
N ASP A 324 3.70 -0.13 11.44
CA ASP A 324 3.47 1.19 12.03
C ASP A 324 2.88 1.08 13.44
N ILE A 325 1.87 0.25 13.62
CA ILE A 325 1.27 -0.01 14.95
C ILE A 325 2.28 -0.71 15.88
N ALA A 326 3.09 -1.63 15.36
CA ALA A 326 4.10 -2.33 16.13
C ALA A 326 5.16 -1.36 16.69
N GLU A 327 5.67 -0.46 15.87
CA GLU A 327 6.62 0.57 16.27
C GLU A 327 6.02 1.56 17.27
N LYS A 328 4.81 2.01 17.02
CA LYS A 328 4.05 2.89 17.95
C LYS A 328 3.86 2.20 19.30
N ALA A 329 3.54 0.91 19.35
CA ALA A 329 3.37 0.15 20.58
C ALA A 329 4.67 0.10 21.40
N LEU A 330 5.80 -0.25 20.79
CA LEU A 330 7.09 -0.29 21.47
C LEU A 330 7.48 1.10 22.00
N ASN A 331 7.31 2.15 21.19
CA ASN A 331 7.60 3.52 21.60
C ASN A 331 6.70 3.96 22.79
N THR A 332 5.42 3.60 22.77
CA THR A 332 4.50 3.91 23.87
C THR A 332 4.92 3.21 25.17
N ILE A 333 5.33 1.93 25.11
CA ILE A 333 5.85 1.18 26.25
C ILE A 333 7.12 1.83 26.82
N MET A 334 8.03 2.22 25.94
CA MET A 334 9.25 2.93 26.34
C MET A 334 8.94 4.27 27.01
N HIS A 335 7.97 5.02 26.49
CA HIS A 335 7.52 6.27 27.09
C HIS A 335 6.91 6.04 28.48
N LEU A 336 6.00 5.09 28.63
CA LEU A 336 5.41 4.74 29.92
C LEU A 336 6.45 4.30 30.93
N SER A 337 7.47 3.53 30.51
CA SER A 337 8.57 3.13 31.40
C SER A 337 9.45 4.32 31.84
N ARG A 338 9.55 5.37 31.01
CA ARG A 338 10.33 6.57 31.33
C ARG A 338 9.57 7.56 32.24
N SER A 339 8.24 7.55 32.23
CA SER A 339 7.40 8.44 33.05
C SER A 339 7.53 8.17 34.54
N THR A 340 7.89 6.93 34.93
CA THR A 340 8.10 6.58 36.33
C THR A 340 9.57 6.66 36.77
N THR A 341 9.81 7.14 37.98
CA THR A 341 11.15 7.15 38.62
C THR A 341 11.49 5.84 39.36
N ASN A 342 10.47 5.03 39.64
CA ASN A 342 10.64 3.76 40.35
C ASN A 342 11.17 2.66 39.41
N ILE A 343 12.41 2.20 39.68
CA ILE A 343 13.10 1.18 38.85
C ILE A 343 12.33 -0.15 38.81
N ASN A 344 11.71 -0.56 39.91
CA ASN A 344 10.94 -1.79 39.95
C ASN A 344 9.68 -1.70 39.07
N LEU A 345 9.01 -0.56 39.13
CA LEU A 345 7.83 -0.32 38.30
C LEU A 345 8.22 -0.24 36.80
N LYS A 346 9.32 0.44 36.45
CA LYS A 346 9.85 0.45 35.08
C LYS A 346 10.06 -0.96 34.54
N PHE A 347 10.74 -1.81 35.31
CA PHE A 347 11.00 -3.18 34.89
C PHE A 347 9.69 -3.98 34.72
N ASN A 348 8.76 -3.83 35.65
CA ASN A 348 7.49 -4.53 35.57
C ASN A 348 6.69 -4.12 34.35
N ILE A 349 6.60 -2.83 34.02
CA ILE A 349 5.97 -2.34 32.78
C ILE A 349 6.59 -2.98 31.56
N LEU A 350 7.91 -2.96 31.42
CA LEU A 350 8.60 -3.54 30.28
C LEU A 350 8.40 -5.07 30.20
N ARG A 351 8.43 -5.75 31.34
CA ARG A 351 8.23 -7.20 31.43
C ARG A 351 6.79 -7.59 31.09
N GLU A 352 5.80 -6.88 31.61
CA GLU A 352 4.38 -7.17 31.38
C GLU A 352 4.00 -7.05 29.90
N HIS A 353 4.72 -6.22 29.15
CA HIS A 353 4.50 -6.06 27.72
C HIS A 353 5.48 -6.84 26.85
N SER A 354 6.31 -7.72 27.45
CA SER A 354 7.26 -8.54 26.68
C SER A 354 6.59 -9.57 25.77
N ASP A 355 5.32 -9.94 26.02
CA ASP A 355 4.48 -10.75 25.14
C ASP A 355 4.28 -10.09 23.75
N LEU A 356 4.35 -8.76 23.68
CA LEU A 356 4.32 -8.04 22.42
C LEU A 356 5.43 -8.51 21.48
N LEU A 357 6.61 -8.85 22.01
CA LEU A 357 7.74 -9.32 21.19
C LEU A 357 7.40 -10.62 20.46
N ILE A 358 6.55 -11.47 21.02
CA ILE A 358 6.09 -12.71 20.39
C ILE A 358 5.16 -12.37 19.22
N LEU A 359 4.28 -11.38 19.39
CA LEU A 359 3.40 -10.90 18.32
C LEU A 359 4.19 -10.23 17.19
N LEU A 360 5.35 -9.66 17.51
CA LEU A 360 6.20 -8.93 16.56
C LEU A 360 7.26 -9.80 15.87
N GLU A 361 7.44 -11.06 16.29
CA GLU A 361 8.45 -11.97 15.72
C GLU A 361 8.37 -12.08 14.18
N PRO A 362 7.17 -12.17 13.56
CA PRO A 362 7.06 -12.23 12.10
C PRO A 362 7.39 -10.91 11.42
N LEU A 363 7.50 -9.80 12.16
CA LEU A 363 7.74 -8.47 11.63
C LEU A 363 9.23 -8.16 11.61
N LYS A 364 9.73 -7.67 10.48
CA LYS A 364 11.09 -7.12 10.37
C LYS A 364 11.08 -5.68 10.89
N LEU A 365 10.93 -5.53 12.22
CA LEU A 365 10.99 -4.23 12.85
C LEU A 365 12.36 -3.59 12.66
N GLU A 366 12.39 -2.25 12.70
CA GLU A 366 13.65 -1.53 12.77
C GLU A 366 14.46 -2.00 13.97
N LEU A 367 15.69 -2.39 13.70
CA LEU A 367 16.61 -2.98 14.68
C LEU A 367 16.78 -2.09 15.92
N ASN A 368 16.73 -0.78 15.71
CA ASN A 368 16.92 0.24 16.75
C ASN A 368 15.86 0.18 17.85
N ILE A 369 14.61 -0.12 17.52
CA ILE A 369 13.50 -0.14 18.50
C ILE A 369 13.59 -1.37 19.39
N LEU A 370 13.83 -2.53 18.81
CA LEU A 370 14.02 -3.78 19.55
C LEU A 370 15.25 -3.71 20.45
N ASN A 371 16.36 -3.21 19.93
CA ASN A 371 17.59 -3.02 20.68
C ASN A 371 17.38 -2.07 21.88
N ALA A 372 16.71 -0.95 21.68
CA ALA A 372 16.42 0.00 22.75
C ALA A 372 15.58 -0.64 23.88
N PHE A 373 14.60 -1.45 23.52
CA PHE A 373 13.73 -2.13 24.48
C PHE A 373 14.53 -3.14 25.34
N ILE A 374 15.30 -4.02 24.71
CA ILE A 374 16.10 -5.03 25.42
C ILE A 374 17.25 -4.41 26.19
N TYR A 375 17.93 -3.43 25.60
CA TYR A 375 18.95 -2.66 26.28
C TYR A 375 18.42 -2.07 27.60
N PHE A 376 17.22 -1.52 27.59
CA PHE A 376 16.59 -0.99 28.78
C PHE A 376 16.32 -2.05 29.86
N LEU A 377 15.81 -3.23 29.47
CA LEU A 377 15.62 -4.34 30.40
C LEU A 377 16.92 -4.82 31.04
N ILE A 378 18.01 -4.92 30.25
CA ILE A 378 19.33 -5.34 30.73
C ILE A 378 19.86 -4.32 31.75
N HIS A 379 19.78 -3.03 31.45
CA HIS A 379 20.24 -1.99 32.36
C HIS A 379 19.42 -1.94 33.66
N LEU A 380 18.13 -2.12 33.62
CA LEU A 380 17.29 -2.22 34.81
C LEU A 380 17.63 -3.43 35.68
N ALA A 381 17.93 -4.58 35.06
CA ALA A 381 18.40 -5.75 35.80
C ALA A 381 19.81 -5.54 36.40
N PHE A 382 20.68 -4.76 35.70
CA PHE A 382 22.02 -4.46 36.19
C PHE A 382 22.01 -3.61 37.47
N VAL A 383 21.19 -2.58 37.52
CA VAL A 383 21.11 -1.65 38.70
C VAL A 383 20.34 -2.22 39.88
N GLU A 384 19.70 -3.40 39.74
CA GLU A 384 19.01 -4.06 40.82
C GLU A 384 20.00 -4.53 41.91
N LYS A 385 19.75 -4.10 43.15
CA LYS A 385 20.61 -4.39 44.30
C LYS A 385 20.23 -5.67 45.04
N ASN A 386 18.94 -6.06 44.98
CA ASN A 386 18.47 -7.29 45.62
C ASN A 386 18.90 -8.51 44.76
N PRO A 387 19.71 -9.45 45.29
CA PRO A 387 20.22 -10.58 44.49
C PRO A 387 19.10 -11.49 43.96
N VAL A 388 18.01 -11.69 44.69
CA VAL A 388 16.87 -12.51 44.30
C VAL A 388 16.14 -11.86 43.17
N GLU A 389 15.81 -10.58 43.32
CA GLU A 389 15.12 -9.79 42.28
C GLU A 389 15.97 -9.67 41.03
N LYS A 390 17.29 -9.45 41.19
CA LYS A 390 18.22 -9.43 40.04
C LYS A 390 18.19 -10.74 39.28
N SER A 391 18.20 -11.87 39.98
CA SER A 391 18.13 -13.20 39.36
C SER A 391 16.79 -13.40 38.61
N ASN A 392 15.68 -12.99 39.22
CA ASN A 392 14.37 -13.07 38.60
C ASN A 392 14.30 -12.24 37.31
N ARG A 393 14.85 -11.02 37.32
CA ARG A 393 14.92 -10.14 36.14
C ARG A 393 15.75 -10.74 35.03
N ILE A 394 16.94 -11.28 35.37
CA ILE A 394 17.81 -11.96 34.40
C ILE A 394 17.09 -13.15 33.77
N ASN A 395 16.42 -13.96 34.57
CA ASN A 395 15.64 -15.11 34.07
C ASN A 395 14.54 -14.66 33.10
N SER A 396 13.84 -13.58 33.40
CA SER A 396 12.82 -13.03 32.50
C SER A 396 13.40 -12.59 31.15
N ILE A 397 14.59 -11.93 31.17
CA ILE A 397 15.29 -11.56 29.92
C ILE A 397 15.74 -12.80 29.16
N GLN A 398 16.24 -13.85 29.85
CA GLN A 398 16.66 -15.10 29.21
C GLN A 398 15.54 -15.84 28.50
N GLN A 399 14.30 -15.71 28.97
CA GLN A 399 13.12 -16.31 28.30
C GLN A 399 12.78 -15.60 26.97
N ILE A 400 13.03 -14.29 26.89
CA ILE A 400 12.75 -13.48 25.71
C ILE A 400 13.88 -13.56 24.69
N LEU A 401 15.13 -13.64 25.16
CA LEU A 401 16.32 -13.55 24.32
C LEU A 401 16.36 -14.50 23.12
N PRO A 402 15.96 -15.79 23.22
CA PRO A 402 15.97 -16.72 22.08
C PRO A 402 15.13 -16.22 20.90
N ILE A 403 14.06 -15.49 21.19
CA ILE A 403 13.11 -14.99 20.18
C ILE A 403 13.74 -13.86 19.36
N ILE A 404 14.53 -13.00 20.02
CA ILE A 404 15.02 -11.75 19.41
C ILE A 404 16.52 -11.70 19.16
N LYS A 405 17.27 -12.72 19.58
CA LYS A 405 18.74 -12.75 19.55
C LYS A 405 19.36 -12.35 18.20
N ASN A 406 18.73 -12.79 17.10
CA ASN A 406 19.25 -12.51 15.76
C ASN A 406 19.03 -11.05 15.31
N ASN A 407 18.21 -10.30 16.03
CA ASN A 407 17.83 -8.93 15.74
C ASN A 407 18.51 -7.93 16.69
N LEU A 408 19.27 -8.42 17.68
CA LEU A 408 19.98 -7.56 18.63
C LEU A 408 21.32 -7.13 18.08
N ASP A 409 21.68 -5.87 18.40
CA ASP A 409 23.03 -5.40 18.13
C ASP A 409 24.09 -6.12 19.03
N THR A 410 25.30 -6.09 18.56
CA THR A 410 26.42 -6.77 19.22
C THR A 410 26.65 -6.27 20.63
N LEU A 411 26.56 -4.96 20.86
CA LEU A 411 26.82 -4.37 22.18
C LEU A 411 25.78 -4.84 23.20
N THR A 412 24.51 -4.81 22.86
CA THR A 412 23.39 -5.28 23.71
C THR A 412 23.58 -6.76 24.09
N LEU A 413 24.00 -7.62 23.15
CA LEU A 413 24.31 -9.02 23.42
C LEU A 413 25.53 -9.18 24.35
N LEU A 414 26.57 -8.41 24.13
CA LEU A 414 27.77 -8.44 24.98
C LEU A 414 27.46 -7.99 26.40
N GLU A 415 26.69 -6.92 26.58
CA GLU A 415 26.24 -6.45 27.89
C GLU A 415 25.40 -7.50 28.62
N PHE A 416 24.51 -8.18 27.91
CA PHE A 416 23.73 -9.26 28.48
C PHE A 416 24.60 -10.43 28.93
N TYR A 417 25.50 -10.91 28.06
CA TYR A 417 26.42 -12.01 28.43
C TYR A 417 27.37 -11.62 29.56
N ALA A 418 27.78 -10.36 29.60
CA ALA A 418 28.56 -9.83 30.72
C ALA A 418 27.73 -9.85 32.02
N LEU A 419 26.50 -9.39 31.99
CA LEU A 419 25.57 -9.37 33.15
C LEU A 419 25.39 -10.76 33.75
N ILE A 420 25.19 -11.78 32.90
CA ILE A 420 24.98 -13.17 33.35
C ILE A 420 26.29 -13.93 33.55
N LYS A 421 27.45 -13.29 33.36
CA LYS A 421 28.77 -13.88 33.44
C LYS A 421 29.00 -15.11 32.56
N ASN A 422 28.36 -15.11 31.37
CA ASN A 422 28.57 -16.14 30.36
C ASN A 422 29.80 -15.80 29.50
N PHE A 423 30.99 -16.19 29.99
CA PHE A 423 32.29 -15.85 29.37
C PHE A 423 32.39 -16.44 27.96
N SER A 424 31.97 -17.68 27.75
CA SER A 424 32.08 -18.35 26.44
C SER A 424 31.21 -17.69 25.39
N ALA A 425 29.97 -17.33 25.71
CA ALA A 425 29.08 -16.64 24.78
C ALA A 425 29.57 -15.20 24.49
N PHE A 426 30.13 -14.53 25.52
CA PHE A 426 30.71 -13.20 25.37
C PHE A 426 31.92 -13.25 24.42
N GLU A 427 32.88 -14.18 24.65
CA GLU A 427 34.08 -14.35 23.83
C GLU A 427 33.72 -14.67 22.37
N SER A 428 32.83 -15.64 22.16
CA SER A 428 32.36 -16.01 20.82
C SER A 428 31.71 -14.84 20.09
N THR A 429 30.84 -14.07 20.76
CA THR A 429 30.18 -12.92 20.18
C THR A 429 31.15 -11.80 19.84
N LEU A 430 32.08 -11.52 20.73
CA LEU A 430 33.12 -10.48 20.52
C LEU A 430 34.12 -10.87 19.42
N SER A 431 34.55 -12.14 19.38
CA SER A 431 35.40 -12.64 18.30
C SER A 431 34.76 -12.50 16.94
N LYS A 432 33.51 -12.92 16.83
CA LYS A 432 32.74 -12.78 15.59
C LYS A 432 32.60 -11.31 15.17
N ALA A 433 32.21 -10.43 16.09
CA ALA A 433 32.10 -9.01 15.81
C ALA A 433 33.42 -8.37 15.37
N ALA A 434 34.53 -8.76 16.01
CA ALA A 434 35.82 -8.31 15.57
C ALA A 434 36.28 -8.90 14.23
N GLU A 435 35.83 -10.11 13.87
CA GLU A 435 36.03 -10.71 12.53
C GLU A 435 35.22 -10.02 11.44
N ASP A 436 34.02 -9.56 11.77
CA ASP A 436 33.12 -8.84 10.85
C ASP A 436 33.62 -7.40 10.58
N CYS A 437 34.49 -6.81 11.42
CA CYS A 437 35.09 -5.52 11.17
C CYS A 437 36.14 -5.62 10.03
N LEU A 438 35.80 -5.04 8.88
CA LEU A 438 36.65 -5.06 7.68
C LEU A 438 37.71 -3.95 7.66
N ALA A 439 37.44 -2.83 8.33
CA ALA A 439 38.33 -1.67 8.39
C ALA A 439 38.88 -1.41 9.82
N PRO A 440 40.10 -0.87 9.95
CA PRO A 440 40.68 -0.56 11.27
C PRO A 440 39.85 0.41 12.11
N TYR A 441 39.11 1.34 11.48
CA TYR A 441 38.27 2.29 12.21
C TYR A 441 37.04 1.60 12.82
N GLU A 442 36.47 0.58 12.16
CA GLU A 442 35.30 -0.21 12.68
C GLU A 442 35.71 -0.98 13.93
N LEU A 443 36.93 -1.53 13.96
CA LEU A 443 37.49 -2.21 15.12
C LEU A 443 37.75 -1.22 16.26
N ALA A 444 38.23 -0.01 15.96
CA ALA A 444 38.39 1.05 16.93
C ALA A 444 37.09 1.52 17.55
N GLU A 445 36.04 1.67 16.73
CA GLU A 445 34.68 2.01 17.14
C GLU A 445 34.07 0.94 18.03
N LEU A 446 34.17 -0.33 17.66
CA LEU A 446 33.76 -1.46 18.50
C LEU A 446 34.45 -1.44 19.86
N LYS A 447 35.77 -1.21 19.88
CA LYS A 447 36.57 -1.09 21.11
C LYS A 447 36.11 0.08 21.98
N GLU A 448 35.80 1.22 21.39
CA GLU A 448 35.29 2.40 22.08
C GLU A 448 33.93 2.13 22.69
N CYS A 449 33.00 1.51 21.94
CA CYS A 449 31.65 1.12 22.43
C CYS A 449 31.77 0.20 23.65
N ILE A 450 32.65 -0.81 23.63
CA ILE A 450 32.89 -1.72 24.75
C ILE A 450 33.48 -0.96 25.94
N SER A 451 34.40 -0.04 25.71
CA SER A 451 35.03 0.76 26.76
C SER A 451 34.08 1.74 27.42
N ASN A 452 33.08 2.16 26.71
CA ASN A 452 32.05 3.09 27.23
C ASN A 452 30.89 2.37 27.92
N SER A 453 30.76 1.04 27.79
CA SER A 453 29.69 0.28 28.46
C SER A 453 29.91 0.23 29.98
N ILE A 454 28.92 0.74 30.74
CA ILE A 454 28.96 0.73 32.21
C ILE A 454 28.92 -0.71 32.72
N ILE A 455 28.15 -1.59 32.14
CA ILE A 455 27.99 -2.99 32.55
C ILE A 455 29.27 -3.75 32.32
N ILE A 456 29.87 -3.65 31.15
CA ILE A 456 31.11 -4.34 30.81
C ILE A 456 32.26 -3.82 31.67
N ASN A 457 32.38 -2.51 31.88
CA ASN A 457 33.42 -1.91 32.70
C ASN A 457 33.37 -2.31 34.18
N GLU A 458 32.16 -2.39 34.75
CA GLU A 458 32.05 -2.81 36.15
C GLU A 458 32.37 -4.30 36.33
N ILE A 459 32.02 -5.13 35.34
CA ILE A 459 32.31 -6.56 35.35
C ILE A 459 33.76 -6.84 34.96
N GLN A 460 34.41 -6.01 34.15
CA GLN A 460 35.86 -6.08 33.85
C GLN A 460 36.72 -5.99 35.09
N ARG A 461 36.29 -5.35 36.18
CA ARG A 461 36.95 -5.37 37.46
C ARG A 461 37.07 -6.79 38.06
N SER A 462 36.31 -7.75 37.57
CA SER A 462 36.50 -9.16 37.85
C SER A 462 37.46 -9.77 36.82
N SER A 463 38.53 -10.44 37.28
CA SER A 463 39.73 -10.87 36.58
C SER A 463 39.61 -11.73 35.29
N LYS A 464 38.39 -12.05 34.83
CA LYS A 464 38.20 -13.01 33.73
C LYS A 464 37.83 -12.35 32.38
N PHE A 465 37.14 -11.21 32.35
CA PHE A 465 36.76 -10.53 31.09
C PHE A 465 37.90 -9.73 30.47
N THR A 466 38.76 -9.12 31.30
CA THR A 466 39.87 -8.30 30.81
C THR A 466 40.81 -9.07 29.88
N PRO A 467 41.24 -10.31 30.19
CA PRO A 467 42.09 -11.09 29.29
C PRO A 467 41.38 -11.42 27.94
N ILE A 468 40.08 -11.71 27.95
CA ILE A 468 39.34 -12.02 26.75
C ILE A 468 39.33 -10.80 25.81
N ILE A 469 38.97 -9.63 26.33
CA ILE A 469 38.91 -8.38 25.55
C ILE A 469 40.30 -8.02 25.03
N GLN A 470 41.34 -8.12 25.89
CA GLN A 470 42.72 -7.82 25.51
C GLN A 470 43.24 -8.77 24.44
N ASN A 471 42.97 -10.06 24.53
CA ASN A 471 43.44 -11.04 23.57
C ASN A 471 42.82 -10.86 22.20
N ILE A 472 41.51 -10.62 22.13
CA ILE A 472 40.79 -10.45 20.86
C ILE A 472 41.28 -9.19 20.12
N PHE A 473 41.45 -8.07 20.83
CA PHE A 473 41.91 -6.83 20.20
C PHE A 473 43.45 -6.84 19.93
N LYS A 474 44.27 -7.62 20.65
CA LYS A 474 45.69 -7.79 20.34
C LYS A 474 45.92 -8.66 19.11
N LEU A 475 45.15 -9.70 18.93
CA LEU A 475 45.29 -10.61 17.78
C LEU A 475 44.92 -9.98 16.42
N LYS A 476 44.30 -8.82 16.42
CA LYS A 476 43.92 -8.11 15.17
C LYS A 476 44.67 -6.78 14.92
N ILE A 477 45.56 -6.37 15.82
CA ILE A 477 46.39 -5.16 15.65
C ILE A 477 47.83 -5.54 15.16
N ASP A 478 48.20 -6.82 15.22
CA ASP A 478 49.36 -7.40 14.58
C ASP A 478 49.02 -8.01 13.21
#